data_ff33d33ad2415905604427ef7037fe07
#
_entry.id   ff33d33ad2415905604427ef7037fe07
#
_cell.length_a   1.000
_cell.length_b   1.000
_cell.length_c   1.000
_cell.angle_alpha   90.00
_cell.angle_beta   90.00
_cell.angle_gamma   90.00
#
_symmetry.space_group_name_H-M   'P 1'
#
loop_
_entity.id
_entity.type
_entity.pdbx_description
1 polymer ?
#
loop_
_entity_poly.entity_id
_entity_poly.type
_entity_poly.pdbx_seq_one_letter_code
_entity_poly.pdbx_strand_id
1 'polypeptide(L)'
;MAIGIIGLPNVGKSTLFKALTNVAVDIQNYPFTTIDPNVGVVKVPDERVDALATMSSSKKKVYTTVEFIDIAGLVKGAAQGEGLGNKFLANIREVDAIAHVARVFEDKNVIRYDDKIETTIRTDGRPSQPTSNGASPADDIEVIQIELELADIQSKEKRDEKKNKDLPPLELLSRKKVIFAL
;
A
#
# COMPACT_ATOMS: atom_id res chain seq x y z
N MET A 1 -8.94 -2.71 -14.46
CA MET A 1 -8.40 -3.34 -13.24
C MET A 1 -7.52 -2.32 -12.56
N ALA A 2 -7.81 -1.98 -11.32
CA ALA A 2 -7.06 -1.06 -10.50
C ALA A 2 -6.27 -1.82 -9.42
N ILE A 3 -4.99 -1.49 -9.26
CA ILE A 3 -4.10 -2.07 -8.25
C ILE A 3 -3.62 -0.95 -7.33
N GLY A 4 -3.92 -1.05 -6.04
CA GLY A 4 -3.43 -0.13 -5.03
C GLY A 4 -2.04 -0.55 -4.53
N ILE A 5 -1.08 0.35 -4.59
CA ILE A 5 0.26 0.13 -4.01
C ILE A 5 0.21 0.59 -2.56
N ILE A 6 0.45 -0.33 -1.63
CA ILE A 6 0.46 -0.06 -0.19
C ILE A 6 1.77 -0.51 0.46
N GLY A 7 2.03 -0.06 1.64
CA GLY A 7 3.20 -0.43 2.44
C GLY A 7 3.49 0.64 3.50
N LEU A 8 4.40 0.35 4.42
CA LEU A 8 4.84 1.29 5.44
C LEU A 8 5.56 2.51 4.83
N PRO A 9 5.73 3.61 5.56
CA PRO A 9 6.52 4.75 5.09
C PRO A 9 7.96 4.33 4.73
N ASN A 10 8.51 4.95 3.69
CA ASN A 10 9.90 4.78 3.25
C ASN A 10 10.31 3.36 2.82
N VAL A 11 9.34 2.50 2.43
CA VAL A 11 9.63 1.16 1.88
C VAL A 11 9.88 1.15 0.37
N GLY A 12 9.66 2.27 -0.33
CA GLY A 12 9.90 2.39 -1.77
C GLY A 12 8.65 2.40 -2.64
N LYS A 13 7.43 2.58 -2.09
CA LYS A 13 6.17 2.61 -2.85
C LYS A 13 6.19 3.57 -4.03
N SER A 14 6.49 4.84 -3.78
CA SER A 14 6.49 5.86 -4.83
C SER A 14 7.61 5.66 -5.84
N THR A 15 8.71 5.01 -5.45
CA THR A 15 9.77 4.59 -6.37
C THR A 15 9.28 3.49 -7.29
N LEU A 16 8.60 2.47 -6.74
CA LEU A 16 7.98 1.40 -7.52
C LEU A 16 6.91 1.95 -8.47
N PHE A 17 6.03 2.82 -7.96
CA PHE A 17 4.99 3.46 -8.76
C PHE A 17 5.60 4.22 -9.95
N LYS A 18 6.63 5.04 -9.70
CA LYS A 18 7.33 5.78 -10.76
C LYS A 18 7.98 4.84 -11.78
N ALA A 19 8.60 3.77 -11.32
CA ALA A 19 9.22 2.78 -12.22
C ALA A 19 8.19 2.06 -13.11
N LEU A 20 7.01 1.76 -12.58
CA LEU A 20 5.94 1.09 -13.32
C LEU A 20 5.22 2.03 -14.29
N THR A 21 4.91 3.24 -13.84
CA THR A 21 4.00 4.16 -14.58
C THR A 21 4.74 5.21 -15.41
N ASN A 22 6.02 5.40 -15.13
CA ASN A 22 6.84 6.48 -15.69
C ASN A 22 6.28 7.90 -15.39
N VAL A 23 5.42 8.02 -14.38
CA VAL A 23 4.87 9.28 -13.88
C VAL A 23 5.80 9.85 -12.82
N ALA A 24 6.15 11.14 -12.93
CA ALA A 24 6.95 11.81 -11.91
C ALA A 24 6.13 12.00 -10.63
N VAL A 25 6.62 11.46 -9.52
CA VAL A 25 6.04 11.63 -8.18
C VAL A 25 7.06 12.37 -7.33
N ASP A 26 6.59 13.31 -6.52
CA ASP A 26 7.45 14.02 -5.56
C ASP A 26 7.79 13.07 -4.40
N ILE A 27 9.01 12.49 -4.46
CA ILE A 27 9.47 11.52 -3.47
C ILE A 27 10.09 12.30 -2.31
N GLN A 28 9.33 12.52 -1.26
CA GLN A 28 9.83 13.12 -0.01
C GLN A 28 9.87 12.09 1.11
N ASN A 29 10.92 12.13 1.93
CA ASN A 29 11.14 11.22 3.06
C ASN A 29 10.25 11.53 4.28
N TYR A 30 9.17 12.29 4.09
CA TYR A 30 8.22 12.63 5.15
C TYR A 30 6.96 11.78 5.05
N PRO A 31 6.45 11.25 6.18
CA PRO A 31 5.17 10.57 6.21
C PRO A 31 4.05 11.57 5.83
N PHE A 32 3.05 11.09 5.04
CA PHE A 32 1.83 11.84 4.67
C PHE A 32 1.99 12.98 3.63
N THR A 33 2.93 12.89 2.72
CA THR A 33 3.09 13.90 1.66
C THR A 33 1.99 13.91 0.60
N THR A 34 1.21 12.84 0.48
CA THR A 34 0.17 12.72 -0.56
C THR A 34 -1.22 12.70 0.07
N ILE A 35 -2.02 13.73 -0.16
CA ILE A 35 -3.43 13.81 0.27
C ILE A 35 -4.34 13.11 -0.74
N ASP A 36 -4.03 13.25 -2.04
CA ASP A 36 -4.73 12.58 -3.13
C ASP A 36 -3.80 11.51 -3.74
N PRO A 37 -4.33 10.30 -4.05
CA PRO A 37 -3.52 9.23 -4.60
C PRO A 37 -3.05 9.57 -6.02
N ASN A 38 -1.79 9.28 -6.32
CA ASN A 38 -1.29 9.33 -7.70
C ASN A 38 -1.82 8.14 -8.48
N VAL A 39 -2.31 8.38 -9.68
CA VAL A 39 -2.85 7.35 -10.56
C VAL A 39 -2.01 7.26 -11.83
N GLY A 40 -1.61 6.05 -12.20
CA GLY A 40 -0.88 5.80 -13.44
C GLY A 40 -1.44 4.60 -14.20
N VAL A 41 -1.60 4.77 -15.52
CA VAL A 41 -2.14 3.72 -16.39
C VAL A 41 -1.00 3.09 -17.18
N VAL A 42 -0.84 1.77 -17.07
CA VAL A 42 0.22 1.01 -17.72
C VAL A 42 -0.38 0.01 -18.70
N LYS A 43 0.18 -0.06 -19.90
CA LYS A 43 -0.17 -1.08 -20.89
C LYS A 43 0.50 -2.40 -20.51
N VAL A 44 -0.26 -3.49 -20.57
CA VAL A 44 0.26 -4.83 -20.38
C VAL A 44 0.70 -5.40 -21.71
N PRO A 45 2.01 -5.59 -21.98
CA PRO A 45 2.49 -6.24 -23.19
C PRO A 45 1.91 -7.65 -23.30
N ASP A 46 1.48 -8.01 -24.53
CA ASP A 46 0.93 -9.35 -24.79
C ASP A 46 1.38 -9.79 -26.19
N GLU A 47 2.26 -10.78 -26.24
CA GLU A 47 2.80 -11.34 -27.47
C GLU A 47 1.71 -11.93 -28.39
N ARG A 48 0.59 -12.39 -27.81
CA ARG A 48 -0.55 -12.91 -28.57
C ARG A 48 -1.21 -11.80 -29.39
N VAL A 49 -1.29 -10.60 -28.83
CA VAL A 49 -1.80 -9.42 -29.55
C VAL A 49 -0.86 -9.05 -30.69
N ASP A 50 0.45 -9.16 -30.47
CA ASP A 50 1.45 -8.88 -31.48
C ASP A 50 1.37 -9.90 -32.64
N ALA A 51 1.27 -11.18 -32.32
CA ALA A 51 1.14 -12.25 -33.31
C ALA A 51 -0.14 -12.11 -34.14
N LEU A 52 -1.28 -11.88 -33.49
CA LEU A 52 -2.57 -11.68 -34.14
C LEU A 52 -2.58 -10.44 -35.04
N ALA A 53 -2.00 -9.34 -34.56
CA ALA A 53 -1.91 -8.12 -35.35
C ALA A 53 -1.06 -8.30 -36.63
N THR A 54 0.03 -9.06 -36.54
CA THR A 54 0.88 -9.41 -37.67
C THR A 54 0.13 -10.29 -38.64
N MET A 55 -0.53 -11.34 -38.18
CA MET A 55 -1.29 -12.28 -39.00
C MET A 55 -2.45 -11.58 -39.73
N SER A 56 -3.11 -10.63 -39.10
CA SER A 56 -4.26 -9.89 -39.65
C SER A 56 -3.87 -8.62 -40.35
N SER A 57 -2.59 -8.28 -40.47
CA SER A 57 -2.09 -7.00 -40.98
C SER A 57 -2.78 -5.78 -40.39
N SER A 58 -3.03 -5.83 -39.07
CA SER A 58 -3.79 -4.82 -38.34
C SER A 58 -3.04 -3.50 -38.26
N LYS A 59 -3.69 -2.40 -38.60
CA LYS A 59 -3.11 -1.05 -38.54
C LYS A 59 -2.91 -0.53 -37.11
N LYS A 60 -3.61 -1.08 -36.13
CA LYS A 60 -3.59 -0.63 -34.74
C LYS A 60 -3.59 -1.82 -33.77
N LYS A 61 -2.70 -1.77 -32.77
CA LYS A 61 -2.66 -2.71 -31.67
C LYS A 61 -3.22 -2.03 -30.42
N VAL A 62 -4.10 -2.70 -29.71
CA VAL A 62 -4.65 -2.19 -28.43
C VAL A 62 -4.39 -3.25 -27.37
N TYR A 63 -3.49 -2.92 -26.44
CA TYR A 63 -3.20 -3.75 -25.29
C TYR A 63 -4.19 -3.46 -24.16
N THR A 64 -4.40 -4.43 -23.29
CA THR A 64 -5.10 -4.16 -22.03
C THR A 64 -4.29 -3.22 -21.15
N THR A 65 -4.97 -2.54 -20.24
CA THR A 65 -4.33 -1.62 -19.31
C THR A 65 -4.60 -2.01 -17.86
N VAL A 66 -3.63 -1.74 -17.01
CA VAL A 66 -3.76 -1.80 -15.55
C VAL A 66 -3.52 -0.40 -15.00
N GLU A 67 -4.36 -0.02 -14.07
CA GLU A 67 -4.26 1.23 -13.36
C GLU A 67 -3.58 0.98 -12.03
N PHE A 68 -2.48 1.70 -11.76
CA PHE A 68 -1.79 1.68 -10.47
C PHE A 68 -2.13 2.94 -9.70
N ILE A 69 -2.40 2.78 -8.42
CA ILE A 69 -2.76 3.86 -7.50
C ILE A 69 -1.75 3.84 -6.35
N ASP A 70 -0.94 4.91 -6.23
CA ASP A 70 -0.02 5.08 -5.10
C ASP A 70 -0.81 5.56 -3.87
N ILE A 71 -1.22 4.60 -3.05
CA ILE A 71 -1.96 4.89 -1.83
C ILE A 71 -0.96 5.29 -0.74
N ALA A 72 -1.16 6.49 -0.16
CA ALA A 72 -0.29 7.01 0.90
C ALA A 72 -0.05 5.97 2.01
N GLY A 73 1.18 5.92 2.53
CA GLY A 73 1.59 4.88 3.47
C GLY A 73 0.74 4.82 4.73
N LEU A 74 0.42 3.61 5.14
CA LEU A 74 -0.25 3.33 6.41
C LEU A 74 0.72 3.61 7.56
N VAL A 75 0.21 4.24 8.62
CA VAL A 75 0.90 4.38 9.91
C VAL A 75 0.12 3.57 10.92
N LYS A 76 0.83 2.88 11.81
CA LYS A 76 0.26 2.12 12.91
C LYS A 76 -0.79 2.94 13.66
N GLY A 77 -1.96 2.35 13.89
CA GLY A 77 -3.10 3.05 14.51
C GLY A 77 -3.98 3.82 13.53
N ALA A 78 -3.80 3.67 12.22
CA ALA A 78 -4.63 4.34 11.21
C ALA A 78 -6.09 3.91 11.26
N ALA A 79 -6.37 2.67 11.67
CA ALA A 79 -7.74 2.18 11.86
C ALA A 79 -8.46 2.87 13.03
N GLN A 80 -7.71 3.36 14.03
CA GLN A 80 -8.26 4.01 15.21
C GLN A 80 -8.29 5.55 15.09
N GLY A 81 -7.63 6.13 14.06
CA GLY A 81 -7.47 7.57 13.89
C GLY A 81 -8.60 8.21 13.08
N GLU A 82 -9.00 9.40 13.49
CA GLU A 82 -9.84 10.27 12.66
C GLU A 82 -8.99 10.88 11.52
N GLY A 83 -9.54 10.93 10.30
CA GLY A 83 -8.95 11.66 9.18
C GLY A 83 -8.19 10.82 8.16
N LEU A 84 -6.85 10.85 8.14
CA LEU A 84 -6.03 10.26 7.06
C LEU A 84 -6.14 8.73 6.96
N GLY A 85 -6.31 8.03 8.10
CA GLY A 85 -6.53 6.58 8.10
C GLY A 85 -7.82 6.17 7.39
N ASN A 86 -8.90 6.94 7.56
CA ASN A 86 -10.18 6.66 6.89
C ASN A 86 -10.07 6.86 5.37
N LYS A 87 -9.31 7.87 4.90
CA LYS A 87 -9.05 8.07 3.47
C LYS A 87 -8.23 6.92 2.87
N PHE A 88 -7.20 6.47 3.58
CA PHE A 88 -6.40 5.32 3.18
C PHE A 88 -7.27 4.07 3.00
N LEU A 89 -8.11 3.74 3.98
CA LEU A 89 -9.01 2.61 3.91
C LEU A 89 -10.07 2.74 2.80
N ALA A 90 -10.55 3.97 2.53
CA ALA A 90 -11.45 4.23 1.41
C ALA A 90 -10.78 3.93 0.07
N ASN A 91 -9.54 4.42 -0.14
CA ASN A 91 -8.79 4.14 -1.36
C ASN A 91 -8.52 2.64 -1.57
N ILE A 92 -8.26 1.88 -0.48
CA ILE A 92 -8.12 0.42 -0.58
C ILE A 92 -9.43 -0.26 -0.99
N ARG A 93 -10.60 0.27 -0.58
CA ARG A 93 -11.89 -0.31 -1.00
C ARG A 93 -12.13 -0.18 -2.49
N GLU A 94 -11.65 0.89 -3.11
CA GLU A 94 -11.88 1.20 -4.52
C GLU A 94 -11.03 0.37 -5.49
N VAL A 95 -9.94 -0.26 -5.03
CA VAL A 95 -9.05 -1.05 -5.90
C VAL A 95 -9.46 -2.53 -5.98
N ASP A 96 -9.16 -3.17 -7.10
CA ASP A 96 -9.45 -4.60 -7.32
C ASP A 96 -8.46 -5.53 -6.62
N ALA A 97 -7.20 -5.08 -6.49
CA ALA A 97 -6.13 -5.84 -5.87
C ALA A 97 -5.12 -4.90 -5.18
N ILE A 98 -4.29 -5.45 -4.33
CA ILE A 98 -3.27 -4.74 -3.55
C ILE A 98 -1.89 -5.22 -3.96
N ALA A 99 -0.98 -4.29 -4.27
CA ALA A 99 0.45 -4.53 -4.33
C ALA A 99 1.08 -4.08 -3.01
N HIS A 100 1.43 -5.02 -2.16
CA HIS A 100 2.02 -4.75 -0.87
C HIS A 100 3.55 -4.69 -1.00
N VAL A 101 4.13 -3.52 -0.75
CA VAL A 101 5.56 -3.26 -0.82
C VAL A 101 6.17 -3.41 0.57
N ALA A 102 7.08 -4.36 0.72
CA ALA A 102 7.86 -4.56 1.93
C ALA A 102 9.33 -4.18 1.69
N ARG A 103 10.00 -3.65 2.70
CA ARG A 103 11.39 -3.20 2.60
C ARG A 103 12.35 -4.33 2.90
N VAL A 104 13.14 -4.72 1.90
CA VAL A 104 14.22 -5.73 2.03
C VAL A 104 15.62 -5.14 1.93
N PHE A 105 15.74 -3.85 1.58
CA PHE A 105 17.04 -3.19 1.47
C PHE A 105 17.45 -2.50 2.78
N GLU A 106 18.75 -2.38 3.00
CA GLU A 106 19.34 -1.59 4.08
C GLU A 106 19.93 -0.29 3.51
N ASP A 107 19.49 0.85 4.03
CA ASP A 107 20.07 2.16 3.73
C ASP A 107 20.03 3.03 4.98
N LYS A 108 21.18 3.46 5.43
CA LYS A 108 21.35 4.30 6.65
C LYS A 108 20.77 5.72 6.49
N ASN A 109 20.59 6.17 5.24
CA ASN A 109 20.04 7.49 4.96
C ASN A 109 18.51 7.49 4.87
N VAL A 110 17.87 6.31 4.79
CA VAL A 110 16.43 6.15 4.72
C VAL A 110 15.92 5.63 6.05
N ILE A 111 15.29 6.51 6.81
CA ILE A 111 14.74 6.19 8.14
C ILE A 111 13.66 5.11 8.01
N ARG A 112 13.80 4.03 8.76
CA ARG A 112 12.77 3.01 8.88
C ARG A 112 11.67 3.51 9.82
N TYR A 113 10.44 3.09 9.61
CA TYR A 113 9.30 3.53 10.42
C TYR A 113 9.48 3.23 11.91
N ASP A 114 10.09 2.10 12.24
CA ASP A 114 10.33 1.64 13.62
C ASP A 114 11.57 2.26 14.29
N ASP A 115 12.45 2.92 13.53
CA ASP A 115 13.64 3.57 14.09
C ASP A 115 13.32 4.78 14.99
N LYS A 116 12.04 5.16 15.11
CA LYS A 116 11.60 6.34 15.88
C LYS A 116 11.19 6.06 17.31
N ILE A 117 11.15 4.83 17.78
CA ILE A 117 10.62 4.54 19.11
C ILE A 117 11.52 3.56 19.83
N GLU A 118 12.18 4.08 20.73
CA GLU A 118 12.53 3.77 22.11
C GLU A 118 13.93 4.28 22.41
N THR A 119 14.01 5.60 22.62
CA THR A 119 15.01 6.07 23.57
C THR A 119 14.52 5.62 24.95
N THR A 120 14.50 4.32 25.17
CA THR A 120 14.34 3.79 26.51
C THR A 120 15.60 4.20 27.25
N ILE A 121 15.45 5.16 28.16
CA ILE A 121 16.51 5.53 29.07
C ILE A 121 16.72 4.30 29.96
N ARG A 122 17.88 3.66 29.84
CA ARG A 122 18.26 2.56 30.74
C ARG A 122 18.28 3.09 32.16
N THR A 123 18.08 2.22 33.13
CA THR A 123 18.14 2.54 34.57
C THR A 123 19.48 3.15 35.00
N ASP A 124 20.51 3.12 34.15
CA ASP A 124 21.81 3.75 34.34
C ASP A 124 21.92 5.17 33.73
N GLY A 125 20.82 5.74 33.21
CA GLY A 125 20.77 7.08 32.63
C GLY A 125 21.43 7.22 31.26
N ARG A 126 21.88 6.12 30.65
CA ARG A 126 22.47 6.13 29.30
C ARG A 126 21.40 5.84 28.26
N PRO A 127 21.45 6.50 27.09
CA PRO A 127 20.59 6.11 25.97
C PRO A 127 20.91 4.66 25.60
N SER A 128 19.89 3.79 25.56
CA SER A 128 20.06 2.47 24.99
C SER A 128 20.49 2.65 23.54
N GLN A 129 21.54 1.96 23.14
CA GLN A 129 21.84 1.88 21.71
C GLN A 129 20.59 1.27 21.05
N PRO A 130 20.16 1.78 19.88
CA PRO A 130 19.10 1.16 19.14
C PRO A 130 19.50 -0.29 18.93
N THR A 131 18.85 -1.19 19.65
CA THR A 131 18.95 -2.60 19.33
C THR A 131 18.29 -2.72 17.98
N SER A 132 19.10 -2.87 16.96
CA SER A 132 18.68 -3.25 15.62
C SER A 132 18.19 -4.72 15.64
N ASN A 133 17.18 -4.99 16.43
CA ASN A 133 16.24 -6.07 16.14
C ASN A 133 15.43 -5.52 14.97
N GLY A 134 16.10 -5.47 13.80
CA GLY A 134 15.52 -4.91 12.61
C GLY A 134 14.20 -5.61 12.34
N ALA A 135 13.11 -4.84 12.38
CA ALA A 135 11.83 -5.34 11.93
C ALA A 135 12.04 -6.02 10.58
N SER A 136 11.62 -7.26 10.47
CA SER A 136 11.80 -8.02 9.24
C SER A 136 10.78 -7.55 8.20
N PRO A 137 10.99 -7.81 6.91
CA PRO A 137 9.93 -7.58 5.91
C PRO A 137 8.62 -8.28 6.25
N ALA A 138 8.68 -9.40 6.97
CA ALA A 138 7.51 -10.12 7.45
C ALA A 138 6.74 -9.31 8.51
N ASP A 139 7.44 -8.63 9.41
CA ASP A 139 6.80 -7.78 10.44
C ASP A 139 6.09 -6.59 9.78
N ASP A 140 6.70 -5.99 8.74
CA ASP A 140 6.09 -4.91 7.96
C ASP A 140 4.77 -5.36 7.31
N ILE A 141 4.72 -6.60 6.80
CA ILE A 141 3.52 -7.20 6.22
C ILE A 141 2.45 -7.44 7.28
N GLU A 142 2.84 -8.02 8.42
CA GLU A 142 1.93 -8.34 9.51
C GLU A 142 1.26 -7.09 10.08
N VAL A 143 2.01 -6.00 10.27
CA VAL A 143 1.47 -4.72 10.75
C VAL A 143 0.32 -4.23 9.85
N ILE A 144 0.51 -4.24 8.54
CA ILE A 144 -0.54 -3.79 7.61
C ILE A 144 -1.72 -4.75 7.62
N GLN A 145 -1.48 -6.05 7.67
CA GLN A 145 -2.55 -7.04 7.72
C GLN A 145 -3.43 -6.85 8.96
N ILE A 146 -2.84 -6.66 10.13
CA ILE A 146 -3.55 -6.38 11.38
C ILE A 146 -4.41 -5.11 11.26
N GLU A 147 -3.87 -4.03 10.68
CA GLU A 147 -4.63 -2.79 10.50
C GLU A 147 -5.84 -2.96 9.56
N LEU A 148 -5.69 -3.75 8.49
CA LEU A 148 -6.80 -4.06 7.59
C LEU A 148 -7.87 -4.91 8.29
N GLU A 149 -7.47 -5.89 9.10
CA GLU A 149 -8.39 -6.72 9.88
C GLU A 149 -9.15 -5.91 10.93
N LEU A 150 -8.46 -5.00 11.63
CA LEU A 150 -9.10 -4.08 12.59
C LEU A 150 -10.12 -3.18 11.90
N ALA A 151 -9.79 -2.65 10.72
CA ALA A 151 -10.73 -1.84 9.94
C ALA A 151 -11.95 -2.63 9.48
N ASP A 152 -11.78 -3.90 9.14
CA ASP A 152 -12.89 -4.79 8.79
C ASP A 152 -13.81 -5.08 9.98
N ILE A 153 -13.24 -5.29 11.18
CA ILE A 153 -13.99 -5.46 12.43
C ILE A 153 -14.84 -4.22 12.70
N GLN A 154 -14.24 -3.04 12.71
CA GLN A 154 -14.96 -1.77 12.92
C GLN A 154 -16.07 -1.54 11.89
N SER A 155 -15.82 -1.93 10.63
CA SER A 155 -16.81 -1.81 9.57
C SER A 155 -18.01 -2.74 9.78
N LYS A 156 -17.76 -3.94 10.31
CA LYS A 156 -18.81 -4.89 10.68
C LYS A 156 -19.64 -4.36 11.86
N GLU A 157 -18.97 -3.92 12.93
CA GLU A 157 -19.64 -3.37 14.13
C GLU A 157 -20.55 -2.20 13.78
N LYS A 158 -20.05 -1.21 13.04
CA LYS A 158 -20.85 -0.05 12.57
C LYS A 158 -22.05 -0.46 11.69
N ARG A 159 -21.93 -1.57 10.96
CA ARG A 159 -23.01 -2.10 10.13
C ARG A 159 -24.07 -2.79 10.97
N ASP A 160 -23.66 -3.59 11.96
CA ASP A 160 -24.56 -4.29 12.86
C ASP A 160 -25.36 -3.31 13.74
N GLU A 161 -24.72 -2.24 14.23
CA GLU A 161 -25.36 -1.15 14.96
C GLU A 161 -26.49 -0.48 14.15
N LYS A 162 -26.27 -0.29 12.83
CA LYS A 162 -27.27 0.34 11.95
C LYS A 162 -28.48 -0.55 11.62
N LYS A 163 -28.49 -1.82 12.01
CA LYS A 163 -29.57 -2.81 11.79
C LYS A 163 -30.15 -2.79 10.35
N ASN A 164 -29.39 -2.36 9.38
CA ASN A 164 -29.87 -2.17 8.01
C ASN A 164 -29.64 -3.46 7.22
N LYS A 165 -30.69 -4.27 7.04
CA LYS A 165 -30.65 -5.57 6.36
C LYS A 165 -30.49 -5.49 4.84
N ASP A 166 -30.71 -4.30 4.24
CA ASP A 166 -30.72 -4.10 2.78
C ASP A 166 -29.38 -3.62 2.21
N LEU A 167 -28.32 -3.55 3.03
CA LEU A 167 -27.00 -3.17 2.54
C LEU A 167 -26.33 -4.30 1.74
N PRO A 168 -25.63 -3.99 0.65
CA PRO A 168 -24.87 -4.97 -0.12
C PRO A 168 -23.84 -5.68 0.76
N PRO A 169 -23.35 -6.88 0.38
CA PRO A 169 -22.33 -7.60 1.12
C PRO A 169 -21.12 -6.71 1.42
N LEU A 170 -20.59 -6.78 2.64
CA LEU A 170 -19.40 -6.03 3.01
C LEU A 170 -18.17 -6.66 2.34
N GLU A 171 -17.50 -5.91 1.49
CA GLU A 171 -16.21 -6.31 0.95
C GLU A 171 -15.13 -6.12 2.00
N LEU A 172 -14.50 -7.21 2.43
CA LEU A 172 -13.47 -7.18 3.45
C LEU A 172 -12.12 -6.81 2.84
N LEU A 173 -11.45 -5.81 3.43
CA LEU A 173 -10.14 -5.32 2.99
C LEU A 173 -9.06 -6.40 3.13
N SER A 174 -9.11 -7.16 4.22
CA SER A 174 -8.19 -8.26 4.51
C SER A 174 -8.30 -9.44 3.52
N ARG A 175 -9.37 -9.50 2.72
CA ARG A 175 -9.60 -10.55 1.71
C ARG A 175 -9.29 -10.14 0.27
N LYS A 176 -8.87 -8.91 0.04
CA LYS A 176 -8.44 -8.50 -1.30
C LYS A 176 -7.25 -9.32 -1.76
N LYS A 177 -7.16 -9.55 -3.08
CA LYS A 177 -5.99 -10.21 -3.67
C LYS A 177 -4.74 -9.38 -3.40
N VAL A 178 -3.72 -9.99 -2.83
CA VAL A 178 -2.46 -9.34 -2.49
C VAL A 178 -1.33 -9.90 -3.35
N ILE A 179 -0.53 -9.00 -3.91
CA ILE A 179 0.72 -9.29 -4.61
C ILE A 179 1.83 -8.66 -3.78
N PHE A 180 2.83 -9.44 -3.37
CA PHE A 180 3.97 -8.90 -2.62
C PHE A 180 5.05 -8.42 -3.58
N ALA A 181 5.54 -7.20 -3.35
CA ALA A 181 6.69 -6.61 -4.01
C ALA A 181 7.78 -6.37 -2.96
N LEU A 182 8.95 -6.97 -3.19
CA LEU A 182 10.09 -6.96 -2.27
C LEU A 182 11.23 -6.11 -2.84
#